data_4ff2a8efee1309ff63875285bb0903be
#
_entry.id   4ff2a8efee1309ff63875285bb0903be
#
_cell.length_a   1.000
_cell.length_b   1.000
_cell.length_c   1.000
_cell.angle_alpha   90.00
_cell.angle_beta   90.00
_cell.angle_gamma   90.00
#
_symmetry.space_group_name_H-M   'P 1'
#
loop_
_entity.id
_entity.type
_entity.pdbx_description
1 polymer ?
#
loop_
_entity_poly.entity_id
_entity_poly.type
_entity_poly.pdbx_seq_one_letter_code
_entity_poly.pdbx_strand_id
1 'polypeptide(L)' 'MDANSGEPWSEMDISDLTNELAHGRTMAETASFLCRDEDEVRQKAKELGLLRSPVR' A
#
# COMPACT_ATOMS: atom_id res chain seq x y z
N MET A 1 -10.54 8.58 -8.93
CA MET A 1 -11.53 7.80 -8.19
C MET A 1 -10.96 6.45 -7.84
N ASP A 2 -11.02 6.10 -6.61
CA ASP A 2 -10.39 4.90 -6.12
C ASP A 2 -11.34 3.72 -6.15
N ALA A 3 -11.25 2.91 -7.21
CA ALA A 3 -12.18 1.83 -7.44
C ALA A 3 -12.21 0.83 -6.29
N ASN A 4 -11.07 0.64 -5.63
CA ASN A 4 -10.96 -0.33 -4.55
C ASN A 4 -10.98 0.30 -3.16
N SER A 5 -11.23 1.59 -3.09
CA SER A 5 -11.23 2.28 -1.81
C SER A 5 -12.35 1.71 -0.94
N GLY A 6 -12.02 1.35 0.29
CA GLY A 6 -12.99 0.79 1.21
C GLY A 6 -13.22 -0.70 1.04
N GLU A 7 -12.67 -1.31 0.01
CA GLU A 7 -12.82 -2.75 -0.19
C GLU A 7 -11.82 -3.52 0.65
N PRO A 8 -12.16 -4.73 1.05
CA PRO A 8 -11.20 -5.56 1.79
C PRO A 8 -9.95 -5.81 0.96
N TRP A 9 -8.83 -5.95 1.65
CA TRP A 9 -7.57 -6.26 0.97
C TRP A 9 -7.51 -7.74 0.67
N SER A 10 -7.31 -8.09 -0.60
CA SER A 10 -7.13 -9.47 -0.99
C SER A 10 -5.64 -9.83 -0.89
N GLU A 11 -5.34 -11.12 -1.01
CA GLU A 11 -3.96 -11.55 -1.02
C GLU A 11 -3.19 -10.93 -2.17
N MET A 12 -3.85 -10.81 -3.31
CA MET A 12 -3.21 -10.21 -4.47
C MET A 12 -2.88 -8.74 -4.22
N ASP A 13 -3.81 -8.02 -3.62
CA ASP A 13 -3.58 -6.62 -3.29
C ASP A 13 -2.41 -6.46 -2.34
N ILE A 14 -2.33 -7.31 -1.35
CA ILE A 14 -1.24 -7.26 -0.37
C ILE A 14 0.10 -7.59 -1.04
N SER A 15 0.08 -8.58 -1.91
CA SER A 15 1.28 -8.96 -2.65
C SER A 15 1.75 -7.81 -3.54
N ASP A 16 0.81 -7.16 -4.22
CA ASP A 16 1.13 -6.02 -5.08
C ASP A 16 1.68 -4.86 -4.27
N LEU A 17 1.06 -4.60 -3.13
CA LEU A 17 1.55 -3.54 -2.25
C LEU A 17 2.99 -3.80 -1.83
N THR A 18 3.26 -5.02 -1.40
CA THR A 18 4.59 -5.40 -0.96
C THR A 18 5.61 -5.23 -2.10
N ASN A 19 5.24 -5.69 -3.29
CA ASN A 19 6.12 -5.60 -4.45
C ASN A 19 6.40 -4.15 -4.83
N GLU A 20 5.36 -3.32 -4.86
CA GLU A 20 5.54 -1.93 -5.25
C GLU A 20 6.47 -1.20 -4.30
N LEU A 21 6.29 -1.40 -3.02
CA LEU A 21 7.13 -0.75 -2.03
C LEU A 21 8.55 -1.30 -2.06
N ALA A 22 8.70 -2.58 -2.33
CA ALA A 22 10.02 -3.20 -2.44
C ALA A 22 10.79 -2.65 -3.63
N HIS A 23 10.09 -2.18 -4.64
CA HIS A 23 10.71 -1.59 -5.83
C HIS A 23 10.94 -0.09 -5.69
N GLY A 24 10.70 0.46 -4.51
CA GLY A 24 10.97 1.87 -4.26
C GLY A 24 9.87 2.81 -4.70
N ARG A 25 8.67 2.32 -4.95
CA ARG A 25 7.56 3.18 -5.34
C ARG A 25 7.10 4.00 -4.13
N THR A 26 6.59 5.19 -4.43
CA THR A 26 6.03 6.03 -3.36
C THR A 26 4.65 5.52 -2.98
N MET A 27 4.15 6.02 -1.85
CA MET A 27 2.78 5.71 -1.44
C MET A 27 1.78 6.14 -2.49
N ALA A 28 1.99 7.33 -3.06
CA ALA A 28 1.07 7.84 -4.08
C ALA A 28 1.07 6.95 -5.32
N GLU A 29 2.25 6.52 -5.74
CA GLU A 29 2.36 5.65 -6.91
C GLU A 29 1.70 4.31 -6.65
N THR A 30 1.94 3.75 -5.48
CA THR A 30 1.37 2.47 -5.11
C THR A 30 -0.15 2.56 -5.01
N ALA A 31 -0.66 3.63 -4.43
CA ALA A 31 -2.09 3.83 -4.32
C ALA A 31 -2.74 3.92 -5.69
N SER A 32 -2.08 4.63 -6.60
CA SER A 32 -2.58 4.76 -7.96
C SER A 32 -2.63 3.40 -8.65
N PHE A 33 -1.59 2.61 -8.48
CA PHE A 33 -1.50 1.28 -9.07
C PHE A 33 -2.61 0.37 -8.54
N LEU A 34 -2.89 0.48 -7.23
CA LEU A 34 -3.88 -0.37 -6.59
C LEU A 34 -5.29 0.18 -6.69
N CYS A 35 -5.45 1.38 -7.23
CA CYS A 35 -6.74 2.08 -7.29
C CYS A 35 -7.31 2.27 -5.90
N ARG A 36 -6.46 2.61 -4.95
CA ARG A 36 -6.85 2.86 -3.57
C ARG A 36 -6.42 4.23 -3.13
N ASP A 37 -7.01 4.67 -2.02
CA ASP A 37 -6.65 5.92 -1.40
C ASP A 37 -5.26 5.81 -0.79
N GLU A 38 -4.47 6.86 -0.88
CA GLU A 38 -3.12 6.85 -0.36
C GLU A 38 -3.09 6.57 1.15
N ASP A 39 -4.02 7.15 1.89
CA ASP A 39 -4.11 6.93 3.32
C ASP A 39 -4.39 5.47 3.65
N GLU A 40 -5.23 4.86 2.85
CA GLU A 40 -5.59 3.46 3.01
C GLU A 40 -4.37 2.57 2.79
N VAL A 41 -3.61 2.89 1.75
CA VAL A 41 -2.40 2.13 1.42
C VAL A 41 -1.36 2.29 2.53
N ARG A 42 -1.20 3.51 3.03
CA ARG A 42 -0.24 3.77 4.09
C ARG A 42 -0.62 3.01 5.36
N GLN A 43 -1.90 3.01 5.67
CA GLN A 43 -2.40 2.29 6.85
C GLN A 43 -2.10 0.80 6.74
N LYS A 44 -2.39 0.23 5.58
CA LYS A 44 -2.14 -1.20 5.37
C LYS A 44 -0.65 -1.51 5.43
N ALA A 45 0.17 -0.67 4.85
CA ALA A 45 1.61 -0.87 4.87
C ALA A 45 2.14 -0.87 6.31
N LYS A 46 1.58 -0.01 7.16
CA LYS A 46 1.96 0.02 8.57
C LYS A 46 1.56 -1.29 9.26
N GLU A 47 0.36 -1.76 8.98
CA GLU A 47 -0.13 -3.00 9.59
C GLU A 47 0.75 -4.18 9.21
N LEU A 48 1.23 -4.18 7.99
CA LEU A 48 2.06 -5.28 7.49
C LEU A 48 3.53 -5.12 7.85
N GLY A 49 3.90 -4.01 8.44
CA GLY A 49 5.28 -3.76 8.81
C GLY A 49 6.16 -3.38 7.64
N LEU A 50 5.56 -2.89 6.56
CA LEU A 50 6.30 -2.50 5.37
C LEU A 50 6.87 -1.10 5.47
N LEU A 51 6.30 -0.27 6.31
CA LEU A 51 6.82 1.07 6.56
C LEU A 51 7.75 0.98 7.75
N ARG A 52 9.02 1.05 7.49
CA ARG A 52 9.97 0.93 8.57
C ARG A 52 10.27 2.27 9.15
N SER A 53 10.22 2.32 10.45
CA SER A 53 10.66 3.50 11.14
C SER A 53 12.17 3.51 11.13
N PRO A 54 12.80 4.63 10.96
CA PRO A 54 14.24 4.70 10.98
C PRO A 54 14.78 4.75 12.39
N VAL A 55 14.29 4.02 13.21
CA VAL A 55 14.63 4.11 14.56
C VAL A 55 15.96 3.65 14.90
N ARG A 56 15.99 3.74 15.39
CA ARG A 56 16.69 3.14 15.88
C ARG A 56 17.03 2.92 16.39
#